data_fd855effb6e0bb0b788d8acbf9f22122
#
_entry.id   fd855effb6e0bb0b788d8acbf9f22122
#
_cell.length_a   1.000
_cell.length_b   1.000
_cell.length_c   1.000
_cell.angle_alpha   90.00
_cell.angle_beta   90.00
_cell.angle_gamma   90.00
#
_symmetry.space_group_name_H-M   'P 1'
#
loop_
_entity.id
_entity.type
_entity.pdbx_description
1 polymer ?
#
loop_
_entity_poly.entity_id
_entity_poly.type
_entity_poly.pdbx_seq_one_letter_code
_entity_poly.pdbx_strand_id
1 'polypeptide(L)'
;ANIIAIENPGYKKIETIIKYTGKRIVYQNIDNEGITIPNEAVDLIYTTPYSQFPLGIKMSNHRKNDLINYAKANKGYIIEDSFDSDFTLKPFITKALYSMSDSVFYIESFSRSISPSFRISFMLLPPKLSTKYKALHKGFSNPVSTIEQLVLAKYISTSFFSHINRLRVSLRKKREL
;
A
#
# COMPACT_ATOMS: atom_id res chain seq x y z
N ALA A 1 17.06 3.68 -3.97
CA ALA A 1 16.50 4.92 -3.44
C ALA A 1 17.39 5.48 -2.35
N ASN A 2 17.69 6.76 -2.41
CA ASN A 2 18.46 7.50 -1.38
C ASN A 2 17.59 8.54 -0.68
N ILE A 3 16.57 9.03 -1.38
CA ILE A 3 15.64 10.06 -0.92
C ILE A 3 14.23 9.50 -1.01
N ILE A 4 13.54 9.49 0.13
CA ILE A 4 12.22 8.88 0.26
C ILE A 4 11.24 9.92 0.79
N ALA A 5 10.18 10.19 0.04
CA ALA A 5 9.07 11.02 0.49
C ALA A 5 8.05 10.17 1.26
N ILE A 6 7.57 10.69 2.38
CA ILE A 6 6.52 10.07 3.20
C ILE A 6 5.47 11.08 3.63
N GLU A 7 4.30 10.59 3.95
CA GLU A 7 3.18 11.36 4.49
C GLU A 7 3.51 11.98 5.86
N ASN A 8 3.09 13.25 6.07
CA ASN A 8 3.19 13.95 7.35
C ASN A 8 1.91 14.77 7.61
N PRO A 9 1.09 14.41 8.62
CA PRO A 9 1.29 13.27 9.52
C PRO A 9 1.15 11.92 8.78
N GLY A 10 1.82 10.88 9.28
CA GLY A 10 1.85 9.57 8.64
C GLY A 10 2.19 8.43 9.60
N TYR A 11 2.32 7.21 9.07
CA TYR A 11 2.58 6.02 9.85
C TYR A 11 4.00 5.98 10.39
N LYS A 12 4.14 6.22 11.69
CA LYS A 12 5.43 6.40 12.38
C LYS A 12 6.44 5.25 12.18
N LYS A 13 5.96 4.00 12.05
CA LYS A 13 6.85 2.85 11.82
C LYS A 13 7.59 2.93 10.49
N ILE A 14 6.99 3.49 9.46
CA ILE A 14 7.67 3.68 8.15
C ILE A 14 8.83 4.66 8.29
N GLU A 15 8.59 5.78 8.97
CA GLU A 15 9.66 6.74 9.28
C GLU A 15 10.84 6.06 10.02
N THR A 16 10.51 5.26 11.03
CA THR A 16 11.50 4.52 11.81
C THR A 16 12.31 3.56 10.93
N ILE A 17 11.64 2.76 10.09
CA ILE A 17 12.30 1.81 9.18
C ILE A 17 13.23 2.55 8.21
N ILE A 18 12.79 3.67 7.63
CA ILE A 18 13.59 4.44 6.68
C ILE A 18 14.84 5.00 7.38
N LYS A 19 14.70 5.53 8.60
CA LYS A 19 15.82 6.02 9.40
C LYS A 19 16.88 4.95 9.64
N TYR A 20 16.47 3.72 9.94
CA TYR A 20 17.42 2.59 10.10
C TYR A 20 18.18 2.24 8.81
N THR A 21 17.63 2.54 7.65
CA THR A 21 18.32 2.33 6.37
C THR A 21 19.32 3.45 6.01
N GLY A 22 19.41 4.50 6.83
CA GLY A 22 20.27 5.66 6.57
C GLY A 22 19.84 6.51 5.38
N LYS A 23 18.58 6.40 4.93
CA LYS A 23 18.05 7.17 3.80
C LYS A 23 17.51 8.52 4.25
N ARG A 24 17.60 9.53 3.35
CA ARG A 24 17.02 10.85 3.60
C ARG A 24 15.50 10.80 3.47
N ILE A 25 14.81 11.34 4.45
CA ILE A 25 13.36 11.47 4.44
C ILE A 25 12.98 12.89 4.02
N VAL A 26 11.99 12.99 3.12
CA VAL A 26 11.28 14.20 2.74
C VAL A 26 9.84 14.08 3.23
N TYR A 27 9.45 14.94 4.16
CA TYR A 27 8.10 14.95 4.70
C TYR A 27 7.17 15.74 3.77
N GLN A 28 6.07 15.12 3.35
CA GLN A 28 5.06 15.73 2.51
C GLN A 28 3.79 15.96 3.28
N ASN A 29 3.24 17.16 3.18
CA ASN A 29 1.96 17.50 3.79
C ASN A 29 0.82 16.70 3.16
N ILE A 30 -0.25 16.58 3.93
CA ILE A 30 -1.51 15.98 3.48
C ILE A 30 -2.53 17.09 3.34
N ASP A 31 -3.18 17.15 2.19
CA ASP A 31 -4.34 18.01 1.94
C ASP A 31 -5.62 17.16 1.74
N ASN A 32 -6.71 17.77 1.30
CA ASN A 32 -7.98 17.09 1.06
C ASN A 32 -7.97 16.07 -0.09
N GLU A 33 -6.91 16.04 -0.89
CA GLU A 33 -6.71 15.08 -1.98
C GLU A 33 -5.67 13.98 -1.66
N GLY A 34 -5.03 14.02 -0.50
CA GLY A 34 -3.99 13.08 -0.05
C GLY A 34 -2.60 13.71 0.06
N ILE A 35 -1.54 12.92 -0.09
CA ILE A 35 -0.15 13.41 -0.05
C ILE A 35 0.11 14.43 -1.15
N THR A 36 0.75 15.54 -0.80
CA THR A 36 1.15 16.57 -1.79
C THR A 36 2.33 16.09 -2.64
N ILE A 37 2.48 16.68 -3.82
CA ILE A 37 3.60 16.35 -4.72
C ILE A 37 4.90 16.94 -4.16
N PRO A 38 5.99 16.17 -4.10
CA PRO A 38 7.28 16.70 -3.64
C PRO A 38 7.81 17.84 -4.51
N ASN A 39 8.34 18.89 -3.88
CA ASN A 39 8.94 20.02 -4.58
C ASN A 39 10.38 19.77 -5.05
N GLU A 40 11.01 18.70 -4.59
CA GLU A 40 12.35 18.25 -4.97
C GLU A 40 12.33 16.82 -5.51
N ALA A 41 13.32 16.43 -6.29
CA ALA A 41 13.42 15.08 -6.83
C ALA A 41 13.58 14.04 -5.70
N VAL A 42 12.70 13.04 -5.65
CA VAL A 42 12.79 11.90 -4.73
C VAL A 42 12.79 10.59 -5.51
N ASP A 43 13.46 9.58 -4.98
CA ASP A 43 13.57 8.28 -5.63
C ASP A 43 12.35 7.38 -5.34
N LEU A 44 11.69 7.61 -4.20
CA LEU A 44 10.59 6.77 -3.73
C LEU A 44 9.59 7.62 -2.96
N ILE A 45 8.29 7.36 -3.20
CA ILE A 45 7.19 7.94 -2.43
C ILE A 45 6.46 6.78 -1.73
N TYR A 46 6.29 6.87 -0.41
CA TYR A 46 5.41 5.96 0.34
C TYR A 46 4.11 6.66 0.65
N THR A 47 2.98 6.04 0.33
CA THR A 47 1.64 6.62 0.53
C THR A 47 0.57 5.57 0.82
N THR A 48 -0.48 6.00 1.54
CA THR A 48 -1.64 5.20 1.95
C THR A 48 -2.94 5.72 1.29
N PRO A 49 -3.16 5.47 -0.01
CA PRO A 49 -4.14 6.20 -0.83
C PRO A 49 -5.61 5.89 -0.51
N TYR A 50 -5.91 4.76 0.14
CA TYR A 50 -7.29 4.36 0.44
C TYR A 50 -7.85 4.98 1.71
N SER A 51 -6.98 5.21 2.69
CA SER A 51 -7.33 5.80 3.98
C SER A 51 -6.04 6.29 4.64
N GLN A 52 -5.69 7.54 4.36
CA GLN A 52 -4.47 8.14 4.88
C GLN A 52 -4.47 8.13 6.42
N PHE A 53 -3.42 7.59 7.00
CA PHE A 53 -3.28 7.54 8.45
C PHE A 53 -2.50 8.77 8.97
N PRO A 54 -3.02 9.52 9.98
CA PRO A 54 -4.22 9.23 10.78
C PRO A 54 -5.49 9.96 10.30
N LEU A 55 -5.45 10.74 9.23
CA LEU A 55 -6.52 11.68 8.87
C LEU A 55 -7.72 11.03 8.15
N GLY A 56 -7.58 9.80 7.67
CA GLY A 56 -8.65 9.08 6.96
C GLY A 56 -8.95 9.63 5.57
N ILE A 57 -8.12 10.50 5.04
CA ILE A 57 -8.30 11.13 3.72
C ILE A 57 -8.08 10.09 2.63
N LYS A 58 -8.97 10.07 1.64
CA LYS A 58 -8.83 9.25 0.44
C LYS A 58 -8.16 10.06 -0.65
N MET A 59 -7.16 9.47 -1.28
CA MET A 59 -6.49 10.11 -2.40
C MET A 59 -7.42 10.23 -3.61
N SER A 60 -7.49 11.43 -4.18
CA SER A 60 -8.25 11.69 -5.40
C SER A 60 -7.61 11.04 -6.63
N ASN A 61 -8.41 10.78 -7.67
CA ASN A 61 -7.86 10.29 -8.93
C ASN A 61 -6.93 11.32 -9.62
N HIS A 62 -7.19 12.60 -9.41
CA HIS A 62 -6.33 13.69 -9.87
C HIS A 62 -4.94 13.55 -9.23
N ARG A 63 -4.87 13.49 -7.89
CA ARG A 63 -3.61 13.34 -7.14
C ARG A 63 -2.86 12.05 -7.51
N LYS A 64 -3.58 10.95 -7.78
CA LYS A 64 -2.95 9.71 -8.26
C LYS A 64 -2.22 9.90 -9.59
N ASN A 65 -2.85 10.60 -10.54
CA ASN A 65 -2.24 10.90 -11.83
C ASN A 65 -1.01 11.81 -11.66
N ASP A 66 -1.10 12.83 -10.80
CA ASP A 66 0.01 13.74 -10.54
C ASP A 66 1.22 13.01 -9.94
N LEU A 67 0.99 12.13 -8.95
CA LEU A 67 2.06 11.31 -8.37
C LEU A 67 2.71 10.38 -9.39
N ILE A 68 1.92 9.77 -10.27
CA ILE A 68 2.43 8.90 -11.34
C ILE A 68 3.28 9.72 -12.33
N ASN A 69 2.79 10.88 -12.75
CA ASN A 69 3.51 11.77 -13.66
C ASN A 69 4.82 12.26 -13.02
N TYR A 70 4.75 12.65 -11.75
CA TYR A 70 5.93 13.02 -10.97
C TYR A 70 6.96 11.89 -10.89
N ALA A 71 6.52 10.67 -10.52
CA ALA A 71 7.40 9.51 -10.42
C ALA A 71 8.05 9.17 -11.78
N LYS A 72 7.29 9.24 -12.89
CA LYS A 72 7.82 9.03 -14.25
C LYS A 72 8.87 10.07 -14.60
N ALA A 73 8.59 11.36 -14.36
CA ALA A 73 9.51 12.45 -14.68
C ALA A 73 10.85 12.32 -13.93
N ASN A 74 10.81 11.87 -12.68
CA ASN A 74 11.99 11.73 -11.81
C ASN A 74 12.60 10.32 -11.85
N LYS A 75 12.10 9.40 -12.71
CA LYS A 75 12.51 7.98 -12.75
C LYS A 75 12.41 7.30 -11.37
N GLY A 76 11.49 7.77 -10.55
CA GLY A 76 11.23 7.29 -9.20
C GLY A 76 10.17 6.19 -9.16
N TYR A 77 9.91 5.70 -7.96
CA TYR A 77 8.92 4.68 -7.67
C TYR A 77 7.93 5.15 -6.61
N ILE A 78 6.78 4.48 -6.55
CA ILE A 78 5.76 4.69 -5.52
C ILE A 78 5.55 3.37 -4.78
N ILE A 79 5.47 3.40 -3.45
CA ILE A 79 4.92 2.31 -2.64
C ILE A 79 3.49 2.71 -2.27
N GLU A 80 2.54 1.95 -2.79
CA GLU A 80 1.12 2.02 -2.43
C GLU A 80 0.86 1.02 -1.31
N ASP A 81 0.64 1.52 -0.10
CA ASP A 81 0.24 0.69 1.03
C ASP A 81 -1.30 0.67 1.14
N SER A 82 -1.85 -0.49 0.87
CA SER A 82 -3.31 -0.71 0.72
C SER A 82 -3.95 -1.37 1.92
N PHE A 83 -3.42 -1.16 3.12
CA PHE A 83 -3.85 -1.83 4.34
C PHE A 83 -5.36 -1.74 4.66
N ASP A 84 -6.09 -0.81 4.04
CA ASP A 84 -7.53 -0.55 4.24
C ASP A 84 -8.38 -0.69 2.97
N SER A 85 -7.83 -1.18 1.87
CA SER A 85 -8.53 -1.24 0.57
C SER A 85 -9.83 -2.07 0.64
N ASP A 86 -9.82 -3.17 1.39
CA ASP A 86 -10.95 -4.08 1.56
C ASP A 86 -12.17 -3.45 2.28
N PHE A 87 -11.96 -2.37 3.04
CA PHE A 87 -12.99 -1.74 3.87
C PHE A 87 -13.62 -0.50 3.26
N THR A 88 -13.34 -0.19 2.01
CA THR A 88 -14.00 0.91 1.29
C THR A 88 -15.50 0.64 1.18
N LEU A 89 -16.30 1.45 1.88
CA LEU A 89 -17.76 1.29 2.00
C LEU A 89 -18.54 1.69 0.73
N LYS A 90 -17.89 2.36 -0.21
CA LYS A 90 -18.52 2.75 -1.49
C LYS A 90 -17.98 1.87 -2.62
N PRO A 91 -18.86 1.41 -3.52
CA PRO A 91 -18.47 0.58 -4.66
C PRO A 91 -17.72 1.35 -5.75
N PHE A 92 -17.28 2.57 -5.49
CA PHE A 92 -16.40 3.28 -6.39
C PHE A 92 -15.06 2.55 -6.42
N ILE A 93 -14.88 1.79 -7.49
CA ILE A 93 -13.60 1.18 -7.85
C ILE A 93 -12.60 2.33 -8.07
N THR A 94 -12.00 2.77 -6.98
CA THR A 94 -10.87 3.68 -7.08
C THR A 94 -9.72 2.83 -7.59
N LYS A 95 -9.26 3.10 -8.81
CA LYS A 95 -8.13 2.37 -9.39
C LYS A 95 -6.93 2.44 -8.46
N ALA A 96 -6.31 1.29 -8.20
CA ALA A 96 -5.03 1.25 -7.52
C ALA A 96 -3.96 1.99 -8.35
N LEU A 97 -3.07 2.71 -7.70
CA LEU A 97 -1.90 3.32 -8.37
C LEU A 97 -1.11 2.26 -9.15
N TYR A 98 -0.99 1.06 -8.58
CA TYR A 98 -0.34 -0.09 -9.22
C TYR A 98 -0.95 -0.44 -10.58
N SER A 99 -2.28 -0.34 -10.73
CA SER A 99 -2.96 -0.60 -12.01
C SER A 99 -2.76 0.50 -13.06
N MET A 100 -2.22 1.64 -12.65
CA MET A 100 -2.05 2.83 -13.50
C MET A 100 -0.60 3.02 -13.96
N SER A 101 0.39 2.37 -13.33
CA SER A 101 1.81 2.56 -13.67
C SER A 101 2.70 1.39 -13.25
N ASP A 102 3.65 1.05 -14.14
CA ASP A 102 4.70 0.05 -13.91
C ASP A 102 5.80 0.50 -12.91
N SER A 103 5.67 1.68 -12.32
CA SER A 103 6.61 2.21 -11.32
C SER A 103 6.06 2.14 -9.90
N VAL A 104 5.01 1.36 -9.68
CA VAL A 104 4.34 1.25 -8.37
C VAL A 104 4.56 -0.13 -7.77
N PHE A 105 4.98 -0.15 -6.50
CA PHE A 105 4.88 -1.33 -5.63
C PHE A 105 3.53 -1.29 -4.93
N TYR A 106 2.83 -2.41 -4.88
CA TYR A 106 1.59 -2.54 -4.14
C TYR A 106 1.80 -3.45 -2.94
N ILE A 107 1.45 -3.00 -1.75
CA ILE A 107 1.56 -3.78 -0.52
C ILE A 107 0.18 -3.90 0.11
N GLU A 108 -0.17 -5.12 0.51
CA GLU A 108 -1.41 -5.40 1.22
C GLU A 108 -1.23 -6.49 2.27
N SER A 109 -2.04 -6.45 3.32
CA SER A 109 -1.98 -7.39 4.45
C SER A 109 -3.35 -8.01 4.72
N PHE A 110 -3.37 -9.31 4.96
CA PHE A 110 -4.57 -10.04 5.39
C PHE A 110 -4.88 -9.88 6.89
N SER A 111 -4.04 -9.17 7.63
CA SER A 111 -4.21 -9.00 9.09
C SER A 111 -5.49 -8.27 9.49
N ARG A 112 -6.00 -7.39 8.64
CA ARG A 112 -7.27 -6.69 8.89
C ARG A 112 -8.46 -7.38 8.26
N SER A 113 -8.29 -7.89 7.06
CA SER A 113 -9.38 -8.52 6.30
C SER A 113 -9.73 -9.92 6.79
N ILE A 114 -8.78 -10.65 7.39
CA ILE A 114 -9.04 -12.01 7.91
C ILE A 114 -8.92 -12.04 9.44
N SER A 115 -7.72 -11.84 9.97
CA SER A 115 -7.46 -11.83 11.42
C SER A 115 -6.13 -11.15 11.73
N PRO A 116 -6.05 -10.37 12.84
CA PRO A 116 -4.79 -9.78 13.30
C PRO A 116 -3.67 -10.81 13.58
N SER A 117 -4.04 -12.05 13.96
CA SER A 117 -3.10 -13.15 14.17
C SER A 117 -2.55 -13.73 12.86
N PHE A 118 -3.23 -13.48 11.75
CA PHE A 118 -2.84 -13.94 10.42
C PHE A 118 -1.81 -12.97 9.83
N ARG A 119 -0.56 -13.22 10.10
CA ARG A 119 0.56 -12.31 9.81
C ARG A 119 1.11 -12.46 8.38
N ILE A 120 0.20 -12.56 7.41
CA ILE A 120 0.54 -12.67 5.99
C ILE A 120 0.24 -11.35 5.29
N SER A 121 1.21 -10.90 4.52
CA SER A 121 1.09 -9.79 3.57
C SER A 121 1.68 -10.21 2.22
N PHE A 122 1.32 -9.50 1.17
CA PHE A 122 1.92 -9.69 -0.14
C PHE A 122 2.34 -8.36 -0.75
N MET A 123 3.27 -8.45 -1.67
CA MET A 123 3.76 -7.31 -2.44
C MET A 123 3.74 -7.63 -3.92
N LEU A 124 3.12 -6.76 -4.72
CA LEU A 124 3.24 -6.78 -6.17
C LEU A 124 4.38 -5.84 -6.57
N LEU A 125 5.30 -6.37 -7.36
CA LEU A 125 6.49 -5.64 -7.77
C LEU A 125 6.27 -4.97 -9.14
N PRO A 126 6.90 -3.81 -9.39
CA PRO A 126 7.09 -3.31 -10.73
C PRO A 126 7.69 -4.40 -11.64
N PRO A 127 7.12 -4.68 -12.82
CA PRO A 127 7.56 -5.81 -13.68
C PRO A 127 9.07 -5.81 -13.94
N LYS A 128 9.64 -4.64 -14.18
CA LYS A 128 11.08 -4.45 -14.45
C LYS A 128 11.98 -4.83 -13.27
N LEU A 129 11.46 -4.83 -12.03
CA LEU A 129 12.22 -5.15 -10.83
C LEU A 129 12.07 -6.62 -10.40
N SER A 130 11.11 -7.36 -10.97
CA SER A 130 10.82 -8.75 -10.57
C SER A 130 12.03 -9.68 -10.70
N THR A 131 12.74 -9.63 -11.82
CA THR A 131 13.93 -10.45 -12.05
C THR A 131 15.06 -10.10 -11.07
N LYS A 132 15.31 -8.81 -10.87
CA LYS A 132 16.32 -8.33 -9.92
C LYS A 132 15.98 -8.73 -8.49
N TYR A 133 14.70 -8.58 -8.10
CA TYR A 133 14.22 -9.00 -6.78
C TYR A 133 14.46 -10.50 -6.55
N LYS A 134 14.05 -11.35 -7.51
CA LYS A 134 14.24 -12.80 -7.43
C LYS A 134 15.72 -13.17 -7.29
N ALA A 135 16.60 -12.51 -8.05
CA ALA A 135 18.04 -12.75 -7.99
C ALA A 135 18.64 -12.39 -6.61
N LEU A 136 18.24 -11.24 -6.04
CA LEU A 136 18.69 -10.79 -4.71
C LEU A 136 18.17 -11.66 -3.56
N HIS A 137 16.99 -12.25 -3.71
CA HIS A 137 16.34 -13.06 -2.67
C HIS A 137 16.50 -14.57 -2.88
N LYS A 138 17.29 -15.01 -3.84
CA LYS A 138 17.47 -16.44 -4.15
C LYS A 138 17.98 -17.28 -2.96
N GLY A 139 18.71 -16.66 -2.02
CA GLY A 139 19.24 -17.33 -0.83
C GLY A 139 18.31 -17.26 0.40
N PHE A 140 17.16 -16.61 0.30
CA PHE A 140 16.22 -16.46 1.43
C PHE A 140 15.02 -17.39 1.24
N SER A 141 14.65 -18.10 2.31
CA SER A 141 13.40 -18.84 2.36
C SER A 141 12.21 -17.90 2.59
N ASN A 142 11.03 -18.30 2.10
CA ASN A 142 9.80 -17.57 2.41
C ASN A 142 9.48 -17.77 3.92
N PRO A 143 9.30 -16.67 4.68
CA PRO A 143 8.98 -16.76 6.12
C PRO A 143 7.56 -17.28 6.38
N VAL A 144 6.66 -17.24 5.38
CA VAL A 144 5.29 -17.77 5.51
C VAL A 144 5.30 -19.26 5.24
N SER A 145 4.76 -20.06 6.18
CA SER A 145 4.71 -21.50 6.02
C SER A 145 3.86 -21.94 4.82
N THR A 146 4.25 -23.02 4.17
CA THR A 146 3.49 -23.55 3.02
C THR A 146 2.05 -23.92 3.41
N ILE A 147 1.84 -24.43 4.62
CA ILE A 147 0.49 -24.77 5.12
C ILE A 147 -0.39 -23.52 5.17
N GLU A 148 0.11 -22.43 5.76
CA GLU A 148 -0.62 -21.17 5.84
C GLU A 148 -0.94 -20.60 4.45
N GLN A 149 0.01 -20.68 3.51
CA GLN A 149 -0.21 -20.27 2.13
C GLN A 149 -1.33 -21.09 1.45
N LEU A 150 -1.33 -22.42 1.62
CA LEU A 150 -2.36 -23.29 1.06
C LEU A 150 -3.74 -23.05 1.67
N VAL A 151 -3.81 -22.88 3.01
CA VAL A 151 -5.05 -22.53 3.72
C VAL A 151 -5.59 -21.19 3.22
N LEU A 152 -4.73 -20.19 3.10
CA LEU A 152 -5.09 -18.88 2.57
C LEU A 152 -5.61 -18.97 1.14
N ALA A 153 -4.90 -19.67 0.26
CA ALA A 153 -5.31 -19.84 -1.14
C ALA A 153 -6.71 -20.51 -1.24
N LYS A 154 -6.95 -21.54 -0.43
CA LYS A 154 -8.27 -22.20 -0.35
C LYS A 154 -9.33 -21.23 0.16
N TYR A 155 -9.04 -20.47 1.20
CA TYR A 155 -9.98 -19.52 1.77
C TYR A 155 -10.33 -18.39 0.78
N ILE A 156 -9.34 -17.84 0.07
CA ILE A 156 -9.54 -16.81 -0.95
C ILE A 156 -10.46 -17.34 -2.06
N SER A 157 -10.24 -18.57 -2.53
CA SER A 157 -11.01 -19.14 -3.64
C SER A 157 -12.46 -19.51 -3.28
N THR A 158 -12.79 -19.69 -1.98
CA THR A 158 -14.11 -20.20 -1.57
C THR A 158 -14.94 -19.20 -0.77
N SER A 159 -14.36 -18.44 0.12
CA SER A 159 -15.09 -17.73 1.18
C SER A 159 -14.74 -16.27 1.37
N PHE A 160 -13.61 -15.81 0.86
CA PHE A 160 -13.07 -14.47 1.13
C PHE A 160 -14.04 -13.35 0.76
N PHE A 161 -14.61 -13.36 -0.44
CA PHE A 161 -15.51 -12.29 -0.88
C PHE A 161 -16.78 -12.21 -0.04
N SER A 162 -17.37 -13.34 0.34
CA SER A 162 -18.54 -13.36 1.21
C SER A 162 -18.20 -12.88 2.63
N HIS A 163 -17.01 -13.20 3.11
CA HIS A 163 -16.49 -12.72 4.39
C HIS A 163 -16.31 -11.18 4.38
N ILE A 164 -15.62 -10.64 3.39
CA ILE A 164 -15.41 -9.18 3.24
C ILE A 164 -16.75 -8.44 3.14
N ASN A 165 -17.70 -8.96 2.39
CA ASN A 165 -19.02 -8.34 2.30
C ASN A 165 -19.75 -8.29 3.65
N ARG A 166 -19.69 -9.36 4.45
CA ARG A 166 -20.25 -9.35 5.82
C ARG A 166 -19.56 -8.34 6.72
N LEU A 167 -18.23 -8.25 6.64
CA LEU A 167 -17.47 -7.24 7.41
C LEU A 167 -17.87 -5.82 7.00
N ARG A 168 -17.99 -5.52 5.71
CA ARG A 168 -18.43 -4.20 5.22
C ARG A 168 -19.82 -3.83 5.74
N VAL A 169 -20.76 -4.77 5.73
CA VAL A 169 -22.10 -4.56 6.28
C VAL A 169 -22.05 -4.26 7.78
N SER A 170 -21.28 -5.04 8.54
CA SER A 170 -21.10 -4.85 9.98
C SER A 170 -20.49 -3.49 10.32
N LEU A 171 -19.44 -3.08 9.57
CA LEU A 171 -18.78 -1.79 9.77
C LEU A 171 -19.69 -0.62 9.40
N ARG A 172 -20.53 -0.76 8.36
CA ARG A 172 -21.52 0.26 8.01
C ARG A 172 -22.50 0.49 9.17
N LYS A 173 -23.08 -0.59 9.70
CA LYS A 173 -24.00 -0.50 10.85
C LYS A 173 -23.39 0.19 12.07
N LYS A 174 -22.11 -0.08 12.37
CA LYS A 174 -21.38 0.55 13.47
C LYS A 174 -21.09 2.05 13.25
N ARG A 175 -21.10 2.49 12.02
CA ARG A 175 -20.85 3.89 11.65
C ARG A 175 -22.13 4.74 11.69
N GLU A 176 -23.29 4.11 11.59
CA GLU A 176 -24.62 4.73 11.64
C GLU A 176 -25.15 4.87 13.06
N LEU A 177 -24.43 4.33 14.06
CA LEU A 177 -24.64 4.50 15.50
C LEU A 177 -23.85 5.69 16.06
#